data_ced49cccb345f656623579d9e72045df
#
_entry.id   ced49cccb345f656623579d9e72045df
#
_cell.length_a   1.000
_cell.length_b   1.000
_cell.length_c   1.000
_cell.angle_alpha   90.00
_cell.angle_beta   90.00
_cell.angle_gamma   90.00
#
_symmetry.space_group_name_H-M   'P 1'
#
loop_
_entity.id
_entity.type
_entity.pdbx_description
1 polymer ?
#
loop_
_entity_poly.entity_id
_entity_poly.type
_entity_poly.pdbx_seq_one_letter_code
_entity_poly.pdbx_strand_id
1 'polypeptide(L)'
;MLKIINLNTNSNFSIPKKTFQYLLNAYSYGLSKNIWKNYSIQAANSKYSKTNITFYKSNFSFPIIKINYSNKYDREFFEVSYNNKRKVFSNLSSLNIWLNNYFFSKPKI
;
A
#
# COMPACT_ATOMS: atom_id res chain seq x y z
N MET A 1 2.45 -6.99 14.52
CA MET A 1 2.96 -5.85 15.08
C MET A 1 3.47 -4.90 14.08
N LEU A 2 3.26 -3.67 14.33
CA LEU A 2 3.57 -2.68 13.45
C LEU A 2 4.99 -2.32 13.49
N LYS A 3 5.67 -2.28 12.43
CA LYS A 3 7.01 -1.88 12.43
C LYS A 3 7.22 -0.87 11.41
N ILE A 4 7.27 0.33 11.80
CA ILE A 4 7.46 1.42 10.87
C ILE A 4 8.86 1.83 10.86
N ILE A 5 9.43 1.88 9.69
CA ILE A 5 10.76 2.25 9.56
C ILE A 5 10.95 3.67 9.48
N ASN A 6 11.49 4.24 10.46
CA ASN A 6 11.99 5.56 10.43
C ASN A 6 11.32 6.57 9.62
N LEU A 7 10.18 6.92 9.91
CA LEU A 7 9.50 7.94 9.19
C LEU A 7 10.08 9.29 9.31
N ASN A 8 10.78 9.56 10.37
CA ASN A 8 11.25 10.88 10.50
C ASN A 8 12.59 11.11 10.00
N THR A 9 13.25 10.28 9.43
CA THR A 9 14.52 10.62 8.96
C THR A 9 14.36 10.96 7.63
N ASN A 10 13.89 11.91 7.46
CA ASN A 10 13.95 12.51 6.33
C ASN A 10 13.73 11.82 5.18
N SER A 11 13.37 12.02 4.59
CA SER A 11 13.16 11.97 3.41
C SER A 11 13.35 10.81 2.63
N ASN A 12 13.59 9.88 3.14
CA ASN A 12 13.90 8.82 2.34
C ASN A 12 12.76 8.00 1.93
N PHE A 13 11.57 8.25 2.46
CA PHE A 13 10.50 7.47 2.04
C PHE A 13 10.00 7.85 0.69
N SER A 14 10.24 8.98 0.20
CA SER A 14 9.75 9.40 -1.08
C SER A 14 8.25 9.23 -1.22
N ILE A 15 7.54 9.25 -0.14
CA ILE A 15 6.11 9.13 -0.21
C ILE A 15 5.52 10.20 0.69
N PRO A 16 4.56 10.97 0.22
CA PRO A 16 4.00 12.03 1.02
C PRO A 16 3.33 11.48 2.27
N LYS A 17 3.44 12.22 3.33
CA LYS A 17 2.88 11.79 4.60
C LYS A 17 1.41 11.50 4.49
N LYS A 18 0.69 12.32 3.77
CA LYS A 18 -0.73 12.13 3.60
C LYS A 18 -1.06 10.82 2.89
N THR A 19 -0.30 10.49 1.88
CA THR A 19 -0.50 9.26 1.13
C THR A 19 -0.17 8.06 2.02
N PHE A 20 0.93 8.16 2.75
CA PHE A 20 1.31 7.08 3.64
C PHE A 20 0.25 6.87 4.70
N GLN A 21 -0.29 7.95 5.24
CA GLN A 21 -1.33 7.89 6.24
C GLN A 21 -2.57 7.18 5.68
N TYR A 22 -2.91 7.49 4.45
CA TYR A 22 -4.05 6.83 3.82
C TYR A 22 -3.82 5.32 3.71
N LEU A 23 -2.62 4.93 3.31
CA LEU A 23 -2.35 3.51 3.15
C LEU A 23 -2.36 2.77 4.48
N LEU A 24 -1.90 3.42 5.54
CA LEU A 24 -1.99 2.82 6.86
C LEU A 24 -3.43 2.70 7.34
N ASN A 25 -4.25 3.69 7.01
CA ASN A 25 -5.65 3.62 7.37
C ASN A 25 -6.36 2.51 6.61
N ALA A 26 -6.00 2.32 5.35
CA ALA A 26 -6.57 1.24 4.57
C ALA A 26 -6.15 -0.12 5.15
N TYR A 27 -4.91 -0.21 5.60
CA TYR A 27 -4.45 -1.43 6.24
C TYR A 27 -5.27 -1.69 7.51
N SER A 28 -5.45 -0.68 8.34
CA SER A 28 -6.19 -0.83 9.58
C SER A 28 -7.64 -1.25 9.33
N TYR A 29 -8.23 -0.69 8.31
CA TYR A 29 -9.60 -1.04 7.99
C TYR A 29 -9.71 -2.50 7.55
N GLY A 30 -8.80 -2.95 6.70
CA GLY A 30 -8.79 -4.34 6.28
C GLY A 30 -8.49 -5.28 7.44
N LEU A 31 -7.66 -4.83 8.37
CA LEU A 31 -7.36 -5.62 9.55
C LEU A 31 -8.63 -5.82 10.36
N SER A 32 -9.41 -4.78 10.54
CA SER A 32 -10.64 -4.89 11.30
C SER A 32 -11.67 -5.78 10.62
N LYS A 33 -11.55 -5.98 9.32
CA LYS A 33 -12.45 -6.84 8.59
C LYS A 33 -11.85 -8.22 8.30
N ASN A 34 -10.71 -8.50 8.89
CA ASN A 34 -10.04 -9.79 8.72
C ASN A 34 -9.62 -10.06 7.28
N ILE A 35 -9.37 -9.03 6.51
CA ILE A 35 -8.90 -9.22 5.15
C ILE A 35 -7.42 -9.51 5.15
N TRP A 36 -6.66 -8.78 5.94
CA TRP A 36 -5.23 -9.04 6.09
C TRP A 36 -4.81 -8.81 7.52
N LYS A 37 -3.62 -9.25 7.89
CA LYS A 37 -3.17 -9.17 9.26
C LYS A 37 -1.80 -8.59 9.47
N ASN A 38 -1.00 -8.52 8.44
CA ASN A 38 0.35 -7.97 8.58
C ASN A 38 0.71 -7.12 7.39
N TYR A 39 1.71 -6.28 7.55
CA TYR A 39 2.19 -5.52 6.42
C TYR A 39 3.70 -5.32 6.54
N SER A 40 4.32 -4.97 5.42
CA SER A 40 5.71 -4.59 5.39
C SER A 40 5.89 -3.39 4.49
N ILE A 41 6.93 -2.64 4.73
CA ILE A 41 7.25 -1.45 3.95
C ILE A 41 8.71 -1.51 3.57
N GLN A 42 8.99 -1.21 2.32
CA GLN A 42 10.35 -1.07 1.88
C GLN A 42 10.47 0.29 1.21
N ALA A 43 11.19 1.18 1.83
CA ALA A 43 11.28 2.56 1.33
C ALA A 43 12.16 2.64 0.11
N ALA A 44 11.86 3.60 -0.74
CA ALA A 44 12.70 3.88 -1.89
C ALA A 44 14.05 4.40 -1.43
N ASN A 45 15.09 4.04 -2.14
CA ASN A 45 16.43 4.54 -1.81
C ASN A 45 17.29 4.41 -3.07
N SER A 46 18.59 4.43 -2.93
CA SER A 46 19.45 4.39 -4.10
C SER A 46 19.34 3.07 -4.85
N LYS A 47 18.91 2.03 -4.18
CA LYS A 47 18.78 0.74 -4.80
C LYS A 47 17.37 0.51 -5.33
N TYR A 48 16.36 1.02 -4.62
CA TYR A 48 14.98 0.84 -5.01
C TYR A 48 14.36 2.17 -5.34
N SER A 49 13.82 2.30 -6.52
CA SER A 49 13.23 3.56 -6.94
C SER A 49 11.80 3.75 -6.49
N LYS A 50 11.20 2.74 -5.90
CA LYS A 50 9.81 2.80 -5.47
C LYS A 50 9.67 2.38 -4.03
N THR A 51 8.71 2.98 -3.35
CA THR A 51 8.36 2.56 -2.01
C THR A 51 7.32 1.46 -2.12
N ASN A 52 7.60 0.33 -1.52
CA ASN A 52 6.73 -0.82 -1.60
C ASN A 52 6.02 -1.06 -0.29
N ILE A 53 4.72 -1.23 -0.34
CA ILE A 53 3.92 -1.56 0.82
C ILE A 53 3.13 -2.81 0.48
N THR A 54 3.27 -3.84 1.29
CA THR A 54 2.62 -5.11 1.04
C THR A 54 1.77 -5.51 2.23
N PHE A 55 0.55 -5.94 1.97
CA PHE A 55 -0.35 -6.44 3.01
C PHE A 55 -0.44 -7.96 2.87
N TYR A 56 -0.37 -8.66 3.99
CA TYR A 56 -0.30 -10.11 4.01
C TYR A 56 -1.49 -10.70 4.75
N LYS A 57 -1.91 -11.87 4.33
CA LYS A 57 -3.06 -12.49 4.95
C LYS A 57 -2.78 -12.92 6.38
N SER A 58 -1.74 -13.64 6.63
CA SER A 58 -1.46 -14.06 7.99
C SER A 58 0.00 -13.89 8.35
N ASN A 59 0.89 -14.23 7.47
CA ASN A 59 2.29 -14.01 7.73
C ASN A 59 2.93 -13.59 6.43
N PHE A 60 4.21 -13.35 6.44
CA PHE A 60 4.87 -12.75 5.30
C PHE A 60 5.01 -13.69 4.10
N SER A 61 4.49 -14.89 4.20
CA SER A 61 4.52 -15.81 3.08
C SER A 61 3.32 -15.67 2.15
N PHE A 62 2.28 -14.99 2.59
CA PHE A 62 1.05 -14.92 1.79
C PHE A 62 0.63 -13.48 1.53
N PRO A 63 1.28 -12.83 0.57
CA PRO A 63 0.88 -11.45 0.24
C PRO A 63 -0.47 -11.43 -0.45
N ILE A 64 -1.29 -10.50 -0.08
CA ILE A 64 -2.58 -10.30 -0.72
C ILE A 64 -2.47 -9.20 -1.74
N ILE A 65 -1.86 -8.10 -1.38
CA ILE A 65 -1.76 -6.97 -2.26
C ILE A 65 -0.43 -6.27 -2.04
N LYS A 66 0.19 -5.86 -3.11
CA LYS A 66 1.47 -5.18 -3.04
C LYS A 66 1.33 -3.86 -3.78
N ILE A 67 1.62 -2.78 -3.12
CA ILE A 67 1.48 -1.44 -3.69
C ILE A 67 2.85 -0.82 -3.83
N ASN A 68 3.21 -0.46 -5.05
CA ASN A 68 4.46 0.23 -5.31
C ASN A 68 4.14 1.67 -5.64
N TYR A 69 4.66 2.57 -4.84
CA TYR A 69 4.44 3.99 -5.03
C TYR A 69 5.66 4.63 -5.67
N SER A 70 5.46 5.46 -6.65
CA SER A 70 6.54 6.24 -7.22
C SER A 70 6.03 7.61 -7.61
N ASN A 71 6.92 8.55 -7.69
CA ASN A 71 6.59 9.90 -8.09
C ASN A 71 7.63 10.33 -9.11
N LYS A 72 7.18 10.64 -10.31
CA LYS A 72 8.07 11.10 -11.36
C LYS A 72 7.48 12.33 -12.00
N TYR A 73 8.28 13.36 -12.12
CA TYR A 73 7.83 14.60 -12.74
C TYR A 73 6.55 15.12 -12.08
N ASP A 74 6.53 15.05 -10.76
CA ASP A 74 5.38 15.53 -9.98
C ASP A 74 4.11 14.75 -10.25
N ARG A 75 4.24 13.54 -10.72
CA ARG A 75 3.09 12.69 -10.92
C ARG A 75 3.22 11.46 -10.08
N GLU A 76 2.15 11.11 -9.39
CA GLU A 76 2.14 9.94 -8.55
C GLU A 76 1.67 8.72 -9.33
N PHE A 77 2.26 7.59 -9.04
CA PHE A 77 1.84 6.33 -9.65
C PHE A 77 1.75 5.28 -8.55
N PHE A 78 0.64 4.57 -8.54
CA PHE A 78 0.44 3.48 -7.60
C PHE A 78 0.28 2.21 -8.43
N GLU A 79 1.28 1.35 -8.36
CA GLU A 79 1.23 0.12 -9.13
C GLU A 79 0.83 -0.98 -8.17
N VAL A 80 -0.31 -1.58 -8.38
CA VAL A 80 -0.89 -2.53 -7.45
C VAL A 80 -0.86 -3.92 -8.05
N SER A 81 -0.29 -4.87 -7.32
CA SER A 81 -0.24 -6.26 -7.75
C SER A 81 -1.09 -7.09 -6.81
N TYR A 82 -1.95 -7.90 -7.37
CA TYR A 82 -2.80 -8.80 -6.59
C TYR A 82 -3.29 -9.93 -7.48
N ASN A 83 -3.36 -11.12 -6.91
CA ASN A 83 -3.90 -12.25 -7.66
C ASN A 83 -3.29 -12.40 -9.04
N ASN A 84 -2.01 -12.24 -9.18
CA ASN A 84 -1.29 -12.31 -10.45
C ASN A 84 -1.77 -11.30 -11.47
N LYS A 85 -2.39 -10.23 -11.01
CA LYS A 85 -2.81 -9.15 -11.86
C LYS A 85 -2.14 -7.87 -11.43
N ARG A 86 -2.17 -6.88 -12.28
CA ARG A 86 -1.52 -5.62 -11.99
C ARG A 86 -2.36 -4.47 -12.49
N LYS A 87 -2.50 -3.45 -11.69
CA LYS A 87 -3.21 -2.24 -12.08
C LYS A 87 -2.38 -1.03 -11.70
N VAL A 88 -2.54 0.04 -12.44
CA VAL A 88 -1.82 1.27 -12.15
C VAL A 88 -2.83 2.38 -11.97
N PHE A 89 -2.66 3.15 -10.91
CA PHE A 89 -3.52 4.29 -10.63
C PHE A 89 -2.67 5.55 -10.60
N SER A 90 -3.21 6.63 -11.12
CA SER A 90 -2.45 7.87 -11.20
C SER A 90 -2.79 8.84 -10.09
N ASN A 91 -3.67 8.46 -9.19
CA ASN A 91 -3.94 9.30 -8.03
C ASN A 91 -4.55 8.47 -6.92
N LEU A 92 -4.54 9.03 -5.74
CA LEU A 92 -4.99 8.32 -4.56
C LEU A 92 -6.49 8.08 -4.59
N SER A 93 -7.23 8.99 -5.17
CA SER A 93 -8.66 8.87 -5.25
C SER A 93 -9.09 7.62 -6.03
N SER A 94 -8.45 7.38 -7.16
CA SER A 94 -8.76 6.20 -7.96
C SER A 94 -8.40 4.92 -7.23
N LEU A 95 -7.28 4.92 -6.54
CA LEU A 95 -6.87 3.77 -5.76
C LEU A 95 -7.90 3.50 -4.66
N ASN A 96 -8.35 4.55 -4.01
CA ASN A 96 -9.33 4.41 -2.94
C ASN A 96 -10.64 3.80 -3.45
N ILE A 97 -11.11 4.27 -4.60
CA ILE A 97 -12.33 3.74 -5.17
C ILE A 97 -12.17 2.24 -5.47
N TRP A 98 -11.04 1.87 -6.03
CA TRP A 98 -10.80 0.48 -6.35
C TRP A 98 -10.73 -0.39 -5.11
N LEU A 99 -10.04 0.08 -4.07
CA LEU A 99 -9.93 -0.69 -2.84
C LEU A 99 -11.31 -0.90 -2.23
N ASN A 100 -12.12 0.15 -2.21
CA ASN A 100 -13.45 0.01 -1.67
C ASN A 100 -14.29 -0.97 -2.45
N ASN A 101 -14.25 -0.91 -3.76
CA ASN A 101 -15.07 -1.79 -4.58
C ASN A 101 -14.58 -3.23 -4.58
N TYR A 102 -13.28 -3.40 -4.54
CA TYR A 102 -12.75 -4.74 -4.68
C TYR A 102 -12.61 -5.49 -3.36
N PHE A 103 -12.20 -4.79 -2.33
CA PHE A 103 -11.96 -5.45 -1.04
C PHE A 103 -12.97 -5.11 0.03
N PHE A 104 -13.33 -3.86 0.15
CA PHE A 104 -14.05 -3.42 1.34
C PHE A 104 -15.56 -3.46 1.22
N SER A 105 -16.09 -3.35 0.02
CA SER A 105 -17.50 -3.33 -0.16
C SER A 105 -18.07 -4.63 -0.62
N LYS A 106 -17.30 -5.69 -0.57
CA LYS A 106 -17.79 -6.90 -1.06
C LYS A 106 -18.90 -7.38 -0.21
N PRO A 107 -19.99 -7.82 -0.77
CA PRO A 107 -21.10 -8.26 0.03
C PRO A 107 -20.73 -9.52 0.73
N LYS A 108 -21.38 -9.76 1.85
CA LYS A 108 -21.04 -10.84 2.53
C LYS A 108 -21.99 -11.79 2.23
N ILE A 109 -22.01 -12.65 1.62
CA ILE A 109 -23.06 -13.48 1.35
C ILE A 109 -23.12 -14.72 2.08
#